data_e9bc45464f73bd972b12c1715e486000
#
_entry.id   e9bc45464f73bd972b12c1715e486000
#
_cell.length_a   1.000
_cell.length_b   1.000
_cell.length_c   1.000
_cell.angle_alpha   90.00
_cell.angle_beta   90.00
_cell.angle_gamma   90.00
#
_symmetry.space_group_name_H-M   'P 1'
#
loop_
_entity.id
_entity.type
_entity.pdbx_description
1 polymer ?
#
loop_
_entity_poly.entity_id
_entity_poly.type
_entity_poly.pdbx_seq_one_letter_code
_entity_poly.pdbx_strand_id
1 'polypeptide(L)'
;MIRLVLIVIFAIIIIFASLIMLPVFWLIGKFNQDAKDRGSLRFVQGVFKVVLFLSGVTTTVKGLENLPKDGEAVLFVGNHHGFFDTIISYTYMKPRTGFVAKKEIEKVPLLNIWMKYLYCLFLDRKNMKEGLKTILTGIDYLKAGTSIVI
;
A
#
# COMPACT_ATOMS: atom_id res chain seq x y z
N MET A 1 11.48 22.57 11.70
CA MET A 1 10.14 22.89 12.24
C MET A 1 9.08 23.05 11.16
N ILE A 2 9.23 23.94 10.16
CA ILE A 2 8.21 24.17 9.11
C ILE A 2 7.77 22.90 8.39
N ARG A 3 8.69 22.04 7.96
CA ARG A 3 8.35 20.77 7.29
C ARG A 3 7.46 19.84 8.13
N LEU A 4 7.73 19.75 9.43
CA LEU A 4 6.91 18.93 10.34
C LEU A 4 5.48 19.47 10.42
N VAL A 5 5.32 20.78 10.53
CA VAL A 5 4.00 21.42 10.54
C VAL A 5 3.25 21.14 9.24
N LEU A 6 3.92 21.26 8.09
CA LEU A 6 3.32 20.98 6.79
C LEU A 6 2.89 19.50 6.66
N ILE A 7 3.69 18.57 7.17
CA ILE A 7 3.35 17.12 7.18
C ILE A 7 2.11 16.89 8.06
N VAL A 8 2.03 17.50 9.23
CA VAL A 8 0.86 17.35 10.13
C VAL A 8 -0.39 17.93 9.48
N ILE A 9 -0.33 19.12 8.89
CA ILE A 9 -1.45 19.71 8.17
C ILE A 9 -1.88 18.81 7.02
N PHE A 10 -0.93 18.32 6.24
CA PHE A 10 -1.20 17.39 5.14
C PHE A 10 -1.85 16.09 5.63
N ALA A 11 -1.37 15.52 6.74
CA ALA A 11 -1.97 14.32 7.34
C ALA A 11 -3.45 14.54 7.73
N ILE A 12 -3.78 15.71 8.31
CA ILE A 12 -5.16 16.08 8.63
C ILE A 12 -6.01 16.15 7.34
N ILE A 13 -5.51 16.79 6.30
CA ILE A 13 -6.20 16.87 5.00
C ILE A 13 -6.46 15.46 4.45
N ILE A 14 -5.48 14.56 4.54
CA ILE A 14 -5.63 13.17 4.05
C ILE A 14 -6.64 12.37 4.87
N ILE A 15 -6.74 12.61 6.18
CA ILE A 15 -7.78 11.99 7.01
C ILE A 15 -9.18 12.39 6.49
N PHE A 16 -9.43 13.68 6.28
CA PHE A 16 -10.71 14.16 5.75
C PHE A 16 -10.96 13.67 4.31
N ALA A 17 -9.95 13.72 3.45
CA ALA A 17 -10.05 13.19 2.09
C ALA A 17 -10.36 11.69 2.09
N SER A 18 -9.80 10.92 3.03
CA SER A 18 -10.07 9.48 3.16
C SER A 18 -11.52 9.18 3.53
N LEU A 19 -12.17 10.02 4.35
CA LEU A 19 -13.58 9.85 4.70
C LEU A 19 -14.49 9.94 3.47
N ILE A 20 -14.08 10.69 2.45
CA ILE A 20 -14.81 10.83 1.18
C ILE A 20 -14.37 9.74 0.17
N MET A 21 -13.06 9.55 0.01
CA MET A 21 -12.51 8.68 -1.02
C MET A 21 -12.77 7.19 -0.76
N LEU A 22 -12.76 6.75 0.49
CA LEU A 22 -13.02 5.34 0.82
C LEU A 22 -14.42 4.88 0.39
N PRO A 23 -15.53 5.58 0.74
CA PRO A 23 -16.85 5.19 0.25
C PRO A 23 -17.00 5.35 -1.28
N VAL A 24 -16.32 6.35 -1.90
CA VAL A 24 -16.34 6.51 -3.36
C VAL A 24 -15.68 5.29 -4.02
N PHE A 25 -14.48 4.88 -3.59
CA PHE A 25 -13.83 3.70 -4.16
C PHE A 25 -14.56 2.39 -3.82
N TRP A 26 -15.21 2.30 -2.66
CA TRP A 26 -16.06 1.17 -2.36
C TRP A 26 -17.22 1.06 -3.36
N LEU A 27 -17.88 2.18 -3.66
CA LEU A 27 -18.98 2.23 -4.63
C LEU A 27 -18.47 1.89 -6.05
N ILE A 28 -17.37 2.49 -6.49
CA ILE A 28 -16.74 2.16 -7.79
C ILE A 28 -16.45 0.66 -7.89
N GLY A 29 -15.92 0.07 -6.81
CA GLY A 29 -15.59 -1.36 -6.79
C GLY A 29 -16.78 -2.30 -6.93
N LYS A 30 -18.01 -1.85 -6.66
CA LYS A 30 -19.22 -2.62 -6.93
C LYS A 30 -19.52 -2.78 -8.41
N PHE A 31 -19.08 -1.83 -9.22
CA PHE A 31 -19.31 -1.82 -10.67
C PHE A 31 -18.06 -2.17 -11.47
N ASN A 32 -16.88 -1.76 -11.00
CA ASN A 32 -15.63 -1.96 -11.69
C ASN A 32 -14.47 -2.09 -10.69
N GLN A 33 -14.06 -3.33 -10.41
CA GLN A 33 -12.98 -3.62 -9.47
C GLN A 33 -11.62 -3.08 -9.96
N ASP A 34 -11.33 -3.17 -11.26
CA ASP A 34 -10.07 -2.67 -11.82
C ASP A 34 -9.97 -1.14 -11.69
N ALA A 35 -11.05 -0.41 -11.91
CA ALA A 35 -11.09 1.04 -11.70
C ALA A 35 -10.85 1.41 -10.23
N LYS A 36 -11.42 0.65 -9.29
CA LYS A 36 -11.15 0.81 -7.86
C LYS A 36 -9.67 0.56 -7.54
N ASP A 37 -9.11 -0.55 -8.01
CA ASP A 37 -7.73 -0.94 -7.72
C ASP A 37 -6.75 0.11 -8.22
N ARG A 38 -6.89 0.55 -9.48
CA ARG A 38 -6.07 1.61 -10.08
C ARG A 38 -6.26 2.97 -9.40
N GLY A 39 -7.51 3.32 -9.10
CA GLY A 39 -7.84 4.59 -8.44
C GLY A 39 -7.28 4.67 -7.03
N SER A 40 -7.48 3.61 -6.24
CA SER A 40 -6.97 3.52 -4.86
C SER A 40 -5.44 3.59 -4.83
N LEU A 41 -4.77 2.86 -5.73
CA LEU A 41 -3.31 2.91 -5.82
C LEU A 41 -2.83 4.31 -6.21
N ARG A 42 -3.41 4.94 -7.25
CA ARG A 42 -3.02 6.30 -7.68
C ARG A 42 -3.20 7.33 -6.57
N PHE A 43 -4.28 7.23 -5.81
CA PHE A 43 -4.52 8.12 -4.67
C PHE A 43 -3.42 7.94 -3.62
N VAL A 44 -3.13 6.72 -3.20
CA VAL A 44 -2.08 6.44 -2.20
C VAL A 44 -0.69 6.83 -2.71
N GLN A 45 -0.38 6.56 -3.97
CA GLN A 45 0.88 6.99 -4.58
C GLN A 45 1.02 8.52 -4.61
N GLY A 46 -0.07 9.25 -4.88
CA GLY A 46 -0.10 10.71 -4.80
C GLY A 46 0.20 11.21 -3.39
N VAL A 47 -0.46 10.63 -2.39
CA VAL A 47 -0.20 10.92 -0.97
C VAL A 47 1.26 10.68 -0.61
N PHE A 48 1.81 9.53 -0.97
CA PHE A 48 3.20 9.18 -0.66
C PHE A 48 4.22 10.09 -1.34
N LYS A 49 3.98 10.47 -2.60
CA LYS A 49 4.84 11.45 -3.31
C LYS A 49 4.87 12.80 -2.60
N VAL A 50 3.71 13.28 -2.12
CA VAL A 50 3.64 14.52 -1.35
C VAL A 50 4.35 14.39 0.00
N VAL A 51 4.19 13.26 0.71
CA VAL A 51 4.91 12.98 1.96
C VAL A 51 6.42 13.01 1.73
N LEU A 52 6.92 12.33 0.69
CA LEU A 52 8.35 12.32 0.35
C LEU A 52 8.86 13.74 0.05
N PHE A 53 8.12 14.50 -0.74
CA PHE A 53 8.46 15.89 -1.06
C PHE A 53 8.53 16.77 0.20
N LEU A 54 7.50 16.74 1.05
CA LEU A 54 7.46 17.53 2.29
C LEU A 54 8.56 17.11 3.28
N SER A 55 8.89 15.80 3.32
CA SER A 55 10.00 15.27 4.14
C SER A 55 11.37 15.68 3.60
N GLY A 56 11.47 16.17 2.36
CA GLY A 56 12.72 16.51 1.71
C GLY A 56 13.55 15.30 1.32
N VAL A 57 12.89 14.15 1.13
CA VAL A 57 13.55 12.92 0.70
C VAL A 57 13.78 12.96 -0.80
N THR A 58 15.03 12.77 -1.20
CA THR A 58 15.41 12.58 -2.61
C THR A 58 15.65 11.11 -2.85
N THR A 59 15.07 10.56 -3.90
CA THR A 59 15.18 9.14 -4.23
C THR A 59 15.86 8.95 -5.58
N THR A 60 16.78 8.00 -5.65
CA THR A 60 17.32 7.49 -6.92
C THR A 60 16.94 6.04 -7.03
N VAL A 61 16.16 5.69 -8.05
CA VAL A 61 15.71 4.32 -8.28
C VAL A 61 16.37 3.77 -9.52
N LYS A 62 16.91 2.56 -9.43
CA LYS A 62 17.53 1.82 -10.53
C LYS A 62 16.79 0.52 -10.74
N GLY A 63 16.71 0.02 -11.98
CA GLY A 63 16.11 -1.27 -12.28
C GLY A 63 14.58 -1.23 -12.41
N LEU A 64 13.95 -0.06 -12.62
CA LEU A 64 12.51 0.04 -12.86
C LEU A 64 12.05 -0.74 -14.10
N GLU A 65 12.94 -0.94 -15.04
CA GLU A 65 12.75 -1.76 -16.26
C GLU A 65 12.54 -3.25 -15.95
N ASN A 66 12.98 -3.69 -14.76
CA ASN A 66 12.82 -5.08 -14.30
C ASN A 66 11.49 -5.33 -13.55
N LEU A 67 10.68 -4.28 -13.36
CA LEU A 67 9.35 -4.48 -12.76
C LEU A 67 8.47 -5.34 -13.68
N PRO A 68 7.67 -6.26 -13.10
CA PRO A 68 6.81 -7.15 -13.88
C PRO A 68 5.85 -6.36 -14.75
N LYS A 69 5.42 -6.94 -15.86
CA LYS A 69 4.39 -6.34 -16.74
C LYS A 69 3.05 -6.28 -16.03
N ASP A 70 2.13 -5.47 -16.54
CA ASP A 70 0.77 -5.42 -16.01
C ASP A 70 0.11 -6.80 -16.14
N GLY A 71 -0.46 -7.28 -15.01
CA GLY A 71 -1.10 -8.60 -14.95
C GLY A 71 -0.17 -9.75 -14.56
N GLU A 72 1.14 -9.54 -14.50
CA GLU A 72 2.07 -10.54 -13.95
C GLU A 72 2.13 -10.42 -12.43
N ALA A 73 1.78 -11.50 -11.73
CA ALA A 73 1.89 -11.57 -10.27
C ALA A 73 3.23 -12.16 -9.87
N VAL A 74 3.94 -11.45 -9.00
CA VAL A 74 5.25 -11.89 -8.48
C VAL A 74 5.34 -11.69 -6.97
N LEU A 75 6.18 -12.50 -6.33
CA LEU A 75 6.59 -12.28 -4.96
C LEU A 75 7.86 -11.42 -4.96
N PHE A 76 7.73 -10.17 -4.51
CA PHE A 76 8.88 -9.32 -4.25
C PHE A 76 9.46 -9.66 -2.87
N VAL A 77 10.74 -9.99 -2.85
CA VAL A 77 11.48 -10.19 -1.60
C VAL A 77 12.51 -9.08 -1.49
N GLY A 78 12.34 -8.23 -0.49
CA GLY A 78 13.18 -7.06 -0.30
C GLY A 78 13.72 -6.93 1.12
N ASN A 79 14.95 -6.47 1.24
CA ASN A 79 15.48 -6.05 2.53
C ASN A 79 15.14 -4.56 2.72
N HIS A 80 14.30 -4.25 3.69
CA HIS A 80 13.94 -2.88 4.03
C HIS A 80 14.28 -2.58 5.49
N HIS A 81 14.81 -1.40 5.74
CA HIS A 81 15.26 -0.99 7.06
C HIS A 81 14.33 0.01 7.74
N GLY A 82 13.44 0.65 6.99
CA GLY A 82 12.62 1.72 7.54
C GLY A 82 11.28 1.95 6.86
N PHE A 83 10.52 2.82 7.48
CA PHE A 83 9.18 3.20 7.01
C PHE A 83 9.21 3.86 5.61
N PHE A 84 10.24 4.66 5.34
CA PHE A 84 10.38 5.34 4.06
C PHE A 84 10.61 4.37 2.90
N ASP A 85 11.26 3.23 3.12
CA ASP A 85 11.48 2.23 2.07
C ASP A 85 10.16 1.70 1.52
N THR A 86 9.18 1.45 2.42
CA THR A 86 7.83 1.05 2.02
C THR A 86 7.12 2.15 1.24
N ILE A 87 7.20 3.41 1.69
CA ILE A 87 6.59 4.55 1.01
C ILE A 87 7.19 4.73 -0.39
N ILE A 88 8.53 4.70 -0.50
CA ILE A 88 9.23 4.84 -1.76
C ILE A 88 8.85 3.69 -2.70
N SER A 89 8.93 2.44 -2.23
CA SER A 89 8.57 1.27 -3.04
C SER A 89 7.15 1.38 -3.58
N TYR A 90 6.19 1.78 -2.75
CA TYR A 90 4.80 1.93 -3.16
C TYR A 90 4.61 2.91 -4.32
N THR A 91 5.42 3.97 -4.41
CA THR A 91 5.29 4.97 -5.49
C THR A 91 5.57 4.40 -6.88
N TYR A 92 6.21 3.23 -6.95
CA TYR A 92 6.57 2.54 -8.19
C TYR A 92 5.78 1.25 -8.44
N MET A 93 5.02 0.76 -7.44
CA MET A 93 4.24 -0.47 -7.59
C MET A 93 3.09 -0.30 -8.58
N LYS A 94 2.74 -1.41 -9.23
CA LYS A 94 1.60 -1.52 -10.15
C LYS A 94 0.32 -1.91 -9.40
N PRO A 95 -0.86 -1.78 -10.01
CA PRO A 95 -2.12 -2.23 -9.41
C PRO A 95 -2.05 -3.69 -8.98
N ARG A 96 -2.78 -3.99 -7.92
CA ARG A 96 -2.79 -5.31 -7.27
C ARG A 96 -1.41 -5.73 -6.77
N THR A 97 -0.76 -4.84 -6.00
CA THR A 97 0.45 -5.18 -5.26
C THR A 97 0.22 -4.90 -3.78
N GLY A 98 0.17 -5.94 -2.97
CA GLY A 98 0.00 -5.84 -1.51
C GLY A 98 1.32 -6.04 -0.76
N PHE A 99 1.44 -5.39 0.38
CA PHE A 99 2.58 -5.54 1.30
C PHE A 99 2.19 -6.37 2.50
N VAL A 100 3.10 -7.17 3.01
CA VAL A 100 2.91 -7.87 4.28
C VAL A 100 3.30 -6.92 5.42
N ALA A 101 2.30 -6.54 6.21
CA ALA A 101 2.44 -5.62 7.32
C ALA A 101 2.26 -6.33 8.67
N LYS A 102 2.68 -5.68 9.75
CA LYS A 102 2.45 -6.16 11.10
C LYS A 102 0.96 -6.13 11.44
N LYS A 103 0.46 -7.13 12.16
CA LYS A 103 -0.94 -7.25 12.61
C LYS A 103 -1.44 -6.02 13.36
N GLU A 104 -0.58 -5.39 14.13
CA GLU A 104 -0.92 -4.20 14.94
C GLU A 104 -1.40 -3.02 14.08
N ILE A 105 -0.91 -2.90 12.84
CA ILE A 105 -1.30 -1.82 11.92
C ILE A 105 -2.77 -1.95 11.50
N GLU A 106 -3.33 -3.17 11.52
CA GLU A 106 -4.75 -3.39 11.21
C GLU A 106 -5.70 -2.63 12.15
N LYS A 107 -5.24 -2.24 13.34
CA LYS A 107 -6.02 -1.48 14.32
C LYS A 107 -6.07 0.02 14.03
N VAL A 108 -5.27 0.52 13.10
CA VAL A 108 -5.23 1.94 12.75
C VAL A 108 -6.41 2.28 11.84
N PRO A 109 -7.39 3.11 12.31
CA PRO A 109 -8.56 3.47 11.52
C PRO A 109 -8.18 4.12 10.18
N LEU A 110 -9.00 3.97 9.18
CA LEU A 110 -8.82 4.43 7.80
C LEU A 110 -7.62 3.80 7.09
N LEU A 111 -6.44 3.75 7.73
CA LEU A 111 -5.23 3.14 7.15
C LEU A 111 -5.46 1.67 6.84
N ASN A 112 -6.09 0.92 7.75
CA ASN A 112 -6.40 -0.50 7.53
C ASN A 112 -7.32 -0.72 6.32
N ILE A 113 -8.25 0.20 6.05
CA ILE A 113 -9.15 0.10 4.90
C ILE A 113 -8.38 0.36 3.61
N TRP A 114 -7.54 1.42 3.57
CA TRP A 114 -6.65 1.68 2.44
C TRP A 114 -5.74 0.51 2.16
N MET A 115 -5.13 -0.08 3.20
CA MET A 115 -4.26 -1.24 3.05
C MET A 115 -5.03 -2.45 2.49
N LYS A 116 -6.27 -2.68 2.92
CA LYS A 116 -7.13 -3.74 2.34
C LYS A 116 -7.49 -3.46 0.88
N TYR A 117 -7.73 -2.21 0.50
CA TYR A 117 -7.96 -1.84 -0.91
C TYR A 117 -6.73 -2.08 -1.78
N LEU A 118 -5.54 -2.03 -1.19
CA LEU A 118 -4.26 -2.31 -1.84
C LEU A 118 -3.77 -3.76 -1.63
N TYR A 119 -4.66 -4.67 -1.25
CA TYR A 119 -4.34 -6.09 -1.06
C TYR A 119 -3.25 -6.38 -0.01
N CYS A 120 -3.01 -5.46 0.93
CA CYS A 120 -2.05 -5.70 2.01
C CYS A 120 -2.52 -6.80 2.93
N LEU A 121 -1.58 -7.58 3.43
CA LEU A 121 -1.78 -8.67 4.37
C LEU A 121 -1.27 -8.27 5.75
N PHE A 122 -1.99 -8.67 6.80
CA PHE A 122 -1.60 -8.38 8.18
C PHE A 122 -1.11 -9.66 8.84
N LEU A 123 0.20 -9.76 9.07
CA LEU A 123 0.85 -10.94 9.61
C LEU A 123 0.93 -10.89 11.14
N ASP A 124 0.27 -11.84 11.79
CA ASP A 124 0.45 -12.07 13.22
C ASP A 124 1.67 -12.98 13.45
N ARG A 125 2.76 -12.37 13.92
CA ARG A 125 4.02 -13.10 14.18
C ARG A 125 4.00 -13.85 15.50
N LYS A 126 3.00 -13.59 16.39
CA LYS A 126 2.88 -14.23 17.69
C LYS A 126 1.97 -15.44 17.65
N ASN A 127 1.06 -15.51 16.68
CA ASN A 127 0.13 -16.62 16.50
C ASN A 127 0.45 -17.36 15.19
N MET A 128 1.10 -18.51 15.31
CA MET A 128 1.52 -19.32 14.17
C MET A 128 0.35 -19.75 13.28
N LYS A 129 -0.81 -20.07 13.87
CA LYS A 129 -2.00 -20.48 13.11
C LYS A 129 -2.56 -19.34 12.27
N GLU A 130 -2.66 -18.14 12.84
CA GLU A 130 -3.11 -16.93 12.10
C GLU A 130 -2.05 -16.48 11.09
N GLY A 131 -0.77 -16.58 11.43
CA GLY A 131 0.32 -16.33 10.50
C GLY A 131 0.28 -17.23 9.27
N LEU A 132 0.03 -18.53 9.47
CA LEU A 132 -0.12 -19.49 8.37
C LEU A 132 -1.31 -19.15 7.47
N LYS A 133 -2.46 -18.77 8.03
CA LYS A 133 -3.61 -18.29 7.23
C LYS A 133 -3.25 -17.09 6.37
N THR A 134 -2.51 -16.13 6.92
CA THR A 134 -2.05 -14.95 6.18
C THR A 134 -1.15 -15.36 5.00
N ILE A 135 -0.24 -16.31 5.20
CA ILE A 135 0.63 -16.85 4.14
C ILE A 135 -0.20 -17.53 3.05
N LEU A 136 -1.16 -18.37 3.43
CA LEU A 136 -2.05 -19.05 2.47
C LEU A 136 -2.86 -18.03 1.67
N THR A 137 -3.40 -17.00 2.31
CA THR A 137 -4.08 -15.90 1.62
C THR A 137 -3.15 -15.19 0.63
N GLY A 138 -1.88 -14.99 0.98
CA GLY A 138 -0.87 -14.42 0.07
C GLY A 138 -0.63 -15.30 -1.15
N ILE A 139 -0.58 -16.62 -0.98
CA ILE A 139 -0.47 -17.58 -2.08
C ILE A 139 -1.71 -17.50 -2.99
N ASP A 140 -2.90 -17.41 -2.42
CA ASP A 140 -4.13 -17.27 -3.21
C ASP A 140 -4.16 -15.94 -3.97
N TYR A 141 -3.67 -14.86 -3.39
CA TYR A 141 -3.52 -13.57 -4.07
C TYR A 141 -2.55 -13.67 -5.26
N LEU A 142 -1.39 -14.32 -5.10
CA LEU A 142 -0.45 -14.55 -6.18
C LEU A 142 -1.09 -15.35 -7.32
N LYS A 143 -1.82 -16.42 -7.02
CA LYS A 143 -2.56 -17.24 -8.00
C LYS A 143 -3.65 -16.43 -8.71
N ALA A 144 -4.25 -15.46 -8.03
CA ALA A 144 -5.28 -14.57 -8.58
C ALA A 144 -4.72 -13.35 -9.33
N GLY A 145 -3.40 -13.29 -9.57
CA GLY A 145 -2.80 -12.19 -10.31
C GLY A 145 -2.45 -10.94 -9.46
N THR A 146 -2.32 -11.11 -8.14
CA THR A 146 -1.94 -10.02 -7.22
C THR A 146 -0.53 -10.25 -6.72
N SER A 147 0.37 -9.30 -6.92
CA SER A 147 1.75 -9.36 -6.40
C SER A 147 1.80 -9.12 -4.89
N ILE A 148 2.77 -9.74 -4.23
CA ILE A 148 2.99 -9.58 -2.78
C ILE A 148 4.42 -9.13 -2.54
N VAL A 149 4.61 -8.21 -1.60
CA VAL A 149 5.92 -7.70 -1.14
C VAL A 149 6.14 -8.12 0.32
N ILE A 150 7.31 -8.73 0.60
CA ILE A 150 7.74 -9.15 1.94
C ILE A 150 9.14 -8.63 2.27
#